data_4b8293f425cd9c97e9d00b07bb6353cd
#
_entry.id   4b8293f425cd9c97e9d00b07bb6353cd
#
_cell.length_a   1.000
_cell.length_b   1.000
_cell.length_c   1.000
_cell.angle_alpha   90.00
_cell.angle_beta   90.00
_cell.angle_gamma   90.00
#
_symmetry.space_group_name_H-M   'P 1'
#
loop_
_entity.id
_entity.type
_entity.pdbx_description
1 polymer ?
#
loop_
_entity_poly.entity_id
_entity_poly.type
_entity_poly.pdbx_seq_one_letter_code
_entity_poly.pdbx_strand_id
1 'polypeptide(L)'
;KALEDRNDFMLVEGTDFSGEGAVIELDVNILIAQNLGIPTIIVSSGVGKSLDEFISALNLAYDSFDEKGVKVFAVIANKVQEKNIDIIVDSVEKNLPKNTVVNAIPLIPGLKNPTIKEIARSVDARILFGEELLNNQSNSFKVGAMQLRNYLTYLEDDCLIITPGDRADIILGALQANISSNYPKVSGIVLTGGLVPEDSIIKLIDGLQFIAPILSVKGGTFEVANKIGAMRSHMYADNEEKILLSLNMFDDYCDVEKISDKLITFEQNGMTPRMFQYNLLKRAKTQRKHIVLPEGDDDRIITAAARLAMMDFVDLTILGNREKIEEARGRLGIKLNFDVINIINPLDSEYVGDFANTLYEQRKHKGMTIDIAEDLIRDVSYFGTMMVYKGFADGMVSGAAHTTQHTIKPALQFVKMKPEVSVVSSVFFM
;
A
#
# COMPACT_ATOMS: atom_id res chain seq x y z
N LYS A 1 5.68 -7.91 -5.61
CA LYS A 1 6.67 -8.80 -6.26
C LYS A 1 7.74 -9.33 -5.27
N ALA A 2 8.46 -8.48 -4.52
CA ALA A 2 9.47 -8.97 -3.57
C ALA A 2 8.88 -9.82 -2.43
N LEU A 3 7.63 -9.55 -2.03
CA LEU A 3 6.88 -10.34 -1.05
C LEU A 3 6.27 -11.60 -1.68
N GLU A 4 5.83 -11.52 -2.93
CA GLU A 4 5.26 -12.63 -3.69
C GLU A 4 6.25 -13.81 -3.86
N ASP A 5 7.55 -13.51 -4.01
CA ASP A 5 8.60 -14.55 -4.07
C ASP A 5 8.77 -15.33 -2.73
N ARG A 6 8.14 -14.88 -1.64
CA ARG A 6 8.32 -15.42 -0.27
C ARG A 6 7.02 -15.89 0.38
N ASN A 7 5.88 -15.68 -0.25
CA ASN A 7 4.57 -16.00 0.28
C ASN A 7 3.70 -16.65 -0.78
N ASP A 8 2.94 -17.67 -0.40
CA ASP A 8 2.02 -18.38 -1.29
C ASP A 8 0.79 -17.54 -1.63
N PHE A 9 0.41 -16.63 -0.73
CA PHE A 9 -0.73 -15.73 -0.89
C PHE A 9 -0.45 -14.36 -0.28
N MET A 10 -0.93 -13.29 -0.92
CA MET A 10 -0.84 -11.93 -0.43
C MET A 10 -2.20 -11.23 -0.52
N LEU A 11 -2.67 -10.74 0.61
CA LEU A 11 -3.82 -9.85 0.68
C LEU A 11 -3.33 -8.39 0.73
N VAL A 12 -3.84 -7.55 -0.16
CA VAL A 12 -3.55 -6.11 -0.18
C VAL A 12 -4.79 -5.37 0.27
N GLU A 13 -4.72 -4.72 1.43
CA GLU A 13 -5.78 -3.84 1.91
C GLU A 13 -5.61 -2.45 1.28
N GLY A 14 -6.70 -1.94 0.69
CA GLY A 14 -6.77 -0.58 0.17
C GLY A 14 -7.04 0.44 1.27
N THR A 15 -6.94 1.73 0.93
CA THR A 15 -7.30 2.83 1.83
C THR A 15 -8.82 2.98 1.92
N ASP A 16 -9.31 3.50 3.06
CA ASP A 16 -10.75 3.80 3.25
C ASP A 16 -11.16 4.97 2.35
N PHE A 17 -12.21 4.77 1.56
CA PHE A 17 -12.78 5.77 0.66
C PHE A 17 -14.18 6.25 1.10
N SER A 18 -14.43 6.27 2.40
CA SER A 18 -15.73 6.63 3.02
C SER A 18 -15.73 8.00 3.72
N GLY A 19 -14.99 9.00 3.28
CA GLY A 19 -14.91 10.28 4.00
C GLY A 19 -14.64 11.48 3.09
N GLU A 20 -14.23 12.60 3.68
CA GLU A 20 -13.68 13.73 2.94
C GLU A 20 -12.42 13.26 2.20
N GLY A 21 -12.39 13.38 0.87
CA GLY A 21 -11.34 12.82 0.02
C GLY A 21 -11.64 11.45 -0.57
N ALA A 22 -12.83 10.89 -0.37
CA ALA A 22 -13.25 9.58 -0.85
C ALA A 22 -12.92 9.31 -2.33
N VAL A 23 -13.04 10.30 -3.20
CA VAL A 23 -12.73 10.20 -4.63
C VAL A 23 -11.25 9.97 -4.86
N ILE A 24 -10.38 10.69 -4.14
CA ILE A 24 -8.92 10.54 -4.25
C ILE A 24 -8.48 9.16 -3.77
N GLU A 25 -9.02 8.71 -2.65
CA GLU A 25 -8.71 7.40 -2.08
C GLU A 25 -9.18 6.25 -2.99
N LEU A 26 -10.35 6.38 -3.58
CA LEU A 26 -10.87 5.42 -4.55
C LEU A 26 -9.95 5.34 -5.77
N ASP A 27 -9.54 6.49 -6.35
CA ASP A 27 -8.61 6.54 -7.48
C ASP A 27 -7.25 5.90 -7.14
N VAL A 28 -6.72 6.12 -5.94
CA VAL A 28 -5.47 5.50 -5.47
C VAL A 28 -5.63 3.98 -5.41
N ASN A 29 -6.73 3.46 -4.85
CA ASN A 29 -7.01 2.04 -4.78
C ASN A 29 -7.11 1.41 -6.18
N ILE A 30 -7.81 2.08 -7.10
CA ILE A 30 -7.92 1.64 -8.51
C ILE A 30 -6.53 1.59 -9.16
N LEU A 31 -5.72 2.64 -9.02
CA LEU A 31 -4.37 2.69 -9.58
C LEU A 31 -3.46 1.59 -9.02
N ILE A 32 -3.57 1.29 -7.73
CA ILE A 32 -2.80 0.20 -7.10
C ILE A 32 -3.23 -1.14 -7.70
N ALA A 33 -4.54 -1.45 -7.72
CA ALA A 33 -5.07 -2.70 -8.26
C ALA A 33 -4.70 -2.89 -9.75
N GLN A 34 -4.82 -1.82 -10.56
CA GLN A 34 -4.46 -1.81 -11.97
C GLN A 34 -2.97 -2.09 -12.18
N ASN A 35 -2.09 -1.39 -11.42
CA ASN A 35 -0.64 -1.59 -11.56
C ASN A 35 -0.16 -2.96 -11.07
N LEU A 36 -0.82 -3.53 -10.06
CA LEU A 36 -0.53 -4.87 -9.57
C LEU A 36 -1.17 -5.96 -10.45
N GLY A 37 -2.22 -5.63 -11.22
CA GLY A 37 -2.96 -6.58 -12.04
C GLY A 37 -3.64 -7.67 -11.22
N ILE A 38 -4.16 -7.30 -10.04
CA ILE A 38 -4.77 -8.24 -9.08
C ILE A 38 -6.30 -8.19 -9.15
N PRO A 39 -6.98 -9.30 -8.83
CA PRO A 39 -8.43 -9.31 -8.67
C PRO A 39 -8.81 -8.52 -7.43
N THR A 40 -9.94 -7.84 -7.48
CA THR A 40 -10.37 -6.90 -6.43
C THR A 40 -11.69 -7.31 -5.81
N ILE A 41 -11.82 -7.18 -4.49
CA ILE A 41 -13.07 -7.22 -3.74
C ILE A 41 -13.37 -5.78 -3.29
N ILE A 42 -14.56 -5.28 -3.60
CA ILE A 42 -15.04 -4.01 -3.07
C ILE A 42 -15.81 -4.30 -1.77
N VAL A 43 -15.39 -3.66 -0.68
CA VAL A 43 -16.10 -3.70 0.59
C VAL A 43 -16.60 -2.30 0.92
N SER A 44 -17.91 -2.11 1.00
CA SER A 44 -18.52 -0.81 1.29
C SER A 44 -19.40 -0.85 2.53
N SER A 45 -19.33 0.21 3.35
CA SER A 45 -20.12 0.32 4.60
C SER A 45 -21.46 1.00 4.38
N GLY A 46 -22.54 0.36 4.86
CA GLY A 46 -23.90 0.94 4.87
C GLY A 46 -24.20 1.87 6.03
N VAL A 47 -23.25 2.09 6.95
CA VAL A 47 -23.48 2.95 8.12
C VAL A 47 -23.69 4.41 7.71
N GLY A 48 -24.77 5.02 8.20
CA GLY A 48 -25.09 6.43 7.97
C GLY A 48 -25.63 6.76 6.58
N LYS A 49 -25.94 5.76 5.75
CA LYS A 49 -26.50 5.94 4.41
C LYS A 49 -27.94 5.40 4.34
N SER A 50 -28.77 6.04 3.56
CA SER A 50 -30.05 5.45 3.13
C SER A 50 -29.79 4.28 2.18
N LEU A 51 -30.79 3.44 1.96
CA LEU A 51 -30.68 2.28 1.08
C LEU A 51 -30.28 2.68 -0.35
N ASP A 52 -30.96 3.68 -0.91
CA ASP A 52 -30.73 4.15 -2.28
C ASP A 52 -29.34 4.81 -2.46
N GLU A 53 -28.93 5.64 -1.48
CA GLU A 53 -27.58 6.24 -1.47
C GLU A 53 -26.50 5.16 -1.40
N PHE A 54 -26.72 4.12 -0.59
CA PHE A 54 -25.76 3.05 -0.44
C PHE A 54 -25.60 2.22 -1.72
N ILE A 55 -26.72 1.81 -2.34
CA ILE A 55 -26.73 1.04 -3.60
C ILE A 55 -26.07 1.88 -4.72
N SER A 56 -26.41 3.16 -4.81
CA SER A 56 -25.85 4.07 -5.82
C SER A 56 -24.34 4.24 -5.65
N ALA A 57 -23.86 4.44 -4.42
CA ALA A 57 -22.44 4.59 -4.13
C ALA A 57 -21.65 3.30 -4.43
N LEU A 58 -22.24 2.14 -4.20
CA LEU A 58 -21.63 0.86 -4.45
C LEU A 58 -21.50 0.56 -5.96
N ASN A 59 -22.56 0.84 -6.72
CA ASN A 59 -22.54 0.72 -8.18
C ASN A 59 -21.50 1.69 -8.79
N LEU A 60 -21.46 2.95 -8.34
CA LEU A 60 -20.48 3.93 -8.79
C LEU A 60 -19.04 3.49 -8.50
N ALA A 61 -18.78 2.92 -7.33
CA ALA A 61 -17.46 2.37 -7.02
C ALA A 61 -17.10 1.23 -7.97
N TYR A 62 -18.02 0.29 -8.23
CA TYR A 62 -17.81 -0.78 -9.17
C TYR A 62 -17.48 -0.26 -10.58
N ASP A 63 -18.31 0.64 -11.11
CA ASP A 63 -18.14 1.24 -12.44
C ASP A 63 -16.76 1.93 -12.56
N SER A 64 -16.32 2.61 -11.51
CA SER A 64 -15.01 3.29 -11.48
C SER A 64 -13.83 2.31 -11.60
N PHE A 65 -13.92 1.13 -10.99
CA PHE A 65 -12.91 0.07 -11.16
C PHE A 65 -12.98 -0.56 -12.56
N ASP A 66 -14.18 -0.84 -13.06
CA ASP A 66 -14.40 -1.51 -14.36
C ASP A 66 -13.95 -0.62 -15.53
N GLU A 67 -14.28 0.68 -15.52
CA GLU A 67 -13.81 1.67 -16.51
C GLU A 67 -12.29 1.74 -16.64
N LYS A 68 -11.57 1.48 -15.55
CA LYS A 68 -10.10 1.42 -15.53
C LYS A 68 -9.53 0.03 -15.83
N GLY A 69 -10.39 -0.92 -16.19
CA GLY A 69 -10.01 -2.30 -16.54
C GLY A 69 -9.54 -3.12 -15.35
N VAL A 70 -9.91 -2.75 -14.12
CA VAL A 70 -9.64 -3.53 -12.91
C VAL A 70 -10.75 -4.54 -12.70
N LYS A 71 -10.41 -5.82 -12.62
CA LYS A 71 -11.39 -6.90 -12.47
C LYS A 71 -11.89 -6.99 -11.03
N VAL A 72 -13.10 -6.54 -10.79
CA VAL A 72 -13.84 -6.75 -9.54
C VAL A 72 -14.59 -8.08 -9.64
N PHE A 73 -14.27 -9.03 -8.78
CA PHE A 73 -14.92 -10.35 -8.80
C PHE A 73 -15.91 -10.56 -7.67
N ALA A 74 -15.82 -9.74 -6.61
CA ALA A 74 -16.77 -9.76 -5.51
C ALA A 74 -17.05 -8.35 -4.97
N VAL A 75 -18.26 -8.18 -4.45
CA VAL A 75 -18.73 -6.98 -3.78
C VAL A 75 -19.36 -7.40 -2.46
N ILE A 76 -18.92 -6.77 -1.35
CA ILE A 76 -19.43 -7.03 -0.01
C ILE A 76 -20.08 -5.75 0.55
N ALA A 77 -21.38 -5.77 0.66
CA ALA A 77 -22.17 -4.73 1.33
C ALA A 77 -22.08 -4.94 2.85
N ASN A 78 -21.17 -4.25 3.53
CA ASN A 78 -20.88 -4.46 4.94
C ASN A 78 -21.66 -3.50 5.86
N LYS A 79 -21.98 -3.95 7.06
CA LYS A 79 -22.67 -3.18 8.11
C LYS A 79 -24.01 -2.59 7.63
N VAL A 80 -24.78 -3.38 6.89
CA VAL A 80 -26.13 -3.02 6.44
C VAL A 80 -27.19 -3.37 7.48
N GLN A 81 -28.41 -2.86 7.33
CA GLN A 81 -29.52 -3.31 8.18
C GLN A 81 -29.96 -4.70 7.73
N GLU A 82 -30.14 -5.63 8.66
CA GLU A 82 -30.46 -7.03 8.38
C GLU A 82 -31.67 -7.19 7.46
N LYS A 83 -32.75 -6.41 7.70
CA LYS A 83 -33.95 -6.39 6.86
C LYS A 83 -33.74 -5.97 5.39
N ASN A 84 -32.60 -5.36 5.08
CA ASN A 84 -32.28 -4.84 3.74
C ASN A 84 -31.32 -5.76 2.95
N ILE A 85 -30.85 -6.86 3.53
CA ILE A 85 -29.85 -7.75 2.92
C ILE A 85 -30.32 -8.20 1.53
N ASP A 86 -31.48 -8.84 1.44
CA ASP A 86 -31.99 -9.40 0.19
C ASP A 86 -32.21 -8.30 -0.87
N ILE A 87 -32.74 -7.15 -0.45
CA ILE A 87 -32.99 -6.01 -1.35
C ILE A 87 -31.67 -5.48 -1.93
N ILE A 88 -30.63 -5.39 -1.09
CA ILE A 88 -29.31 -4.90 -1.51
C ILE A 88 -28.68 -5.89 -2.49
N VAL A 89 -28.65 -7.18 -2.14
CA VAL A 89 -28.08 -8.24 -3.00
C VAL A 89 -28.79 -8.24 -4.36
N ASP A 90 -30.12 -8.32 -4.37
CA ASP A 90 -30.93 -8.34 -5.60
C ASP A 90 -30.70 -7.08 -6.47
N SER A 91 -30.62 -5.90 -5.84
CA SER A 91 -30.48 -4.64 -6.57
C SER A 91 -29.08 -4.48 -7.16
N VAL A 92 -28.04 -4.91 -6.43
CA VAL A 92 -26.65 -4.84 -6.88
C VAL A 92 -26.38 -5.89 -7.97
N GLU A 93 -26.85 -7.13 -7.79
CA GLU A 93 -26.68 -8.20 -8.80
C GLU A 93 -27.33 -7.85 -10.14
N LYS A 94 -28.43 -7.11 -10.15
CA LYS A 94 -29.09 -6.68 -11.42
C LYS A 94 -28.24 -5.71 -12.24
N ASN A 95 -27.38 -4.94 -11.57
CA ASN A 95 -26.55 -3.90 -12.19
C ASN A 95 -25.13 -4.38 -12.52
N LEU A 96 -24.70 -5.50 -11.92
CA LEU A 96 -23.36 -6.03 -12.11
C LEU A 96 -23.34 -7.22 -13.09
N PRO A 97 -22.16 -7.54 -13.66
CA PRO A 97 -22.00 -8.75 -14.47
C PRO A 97 -22.37 -10.02 -13.68
N LYS A 98 -23.06 -10.97 -14.32
CA LYS A 98 -23.56 -12.21 -13.70
C LYS A 98 -22.50 -13.07 -12.99
N ASN A 99 -21.24 -12.83 -13.25
CA ASN A 99 -20.13 -13.56 -12.64
C ASN A 99 -19.47 -12.81 -11.45
N THR A 100 -20.02 -11.68 -11.04
CA THR A 100 -19.60 -10.97 -9.81
C THR A 100 -20.33 -11.56 -8.61
N VAL A 101 -19.60 -11.92 -7.57
CA VAL A 101 -20.18 -12.42 -6.31
C VAL A 101 -20.65 -11.22 -5.48
N VAL A 102 -21.92 -11.20 -5.08
CA VAL A 102 -22.48 -10.13 -4.25
C VAL A 102 -22.89 -10.73 -2.90
N ASN A 103 -22.37 -10.17 -1.83
CA ASN A 103 -22.70 -10.57 -0.46
C ASN A 103 -23.08 -9.35 0.38
N ALA A 104 -23.87 -9.54 1.42
CA ALA A 104 -24.23 -8.49 2.35
C ALA A 104 -24.13 -8.98 3.79
N ILE A 105 -23.37 -8.26 4.62
CA ILE A 105 -23.13 -8.56 6.05
C ILE A 105 -23.87 -7.52 6.88
N PRO A 106 -24.71 -7.93 7.83
CA PRO A 106 -25.45 -6.99 8.69
C PRO A 106 -24.53 -6.27 9.68
N LEU A 107 -25.04 -5.19 10.26
CA LEU A 107 -24.39 -4.52 11.35
C LEU A 107 -24.51 -5.37 12.62
N ILE A 108 -23.41 -5.91 13.10
CA ILE A 108 -23.36 -6.77 14.27
C ILE A 108 -22.97 -5.94 15.51
N PRO A 109 -23.88 -5.81 16.51
CA PRO A 109 -23.59 -5.04 17.72
C PRO A 109 -22.32 -5.49 18.44
N GLY A 110 -22.10 -6.80 18.57
CA GLY A 110 -20.90 -7.36 19.20
C GLY A 110 -19.57 -6.99 18.53
N LEU A 111 -19.57 -6.63 17.24
CA LEU A 111 -18.37 -6.12 16.55
C LEU A 111 -18.27 -4.59 16.62
N LYS A 112 -19.40 -3.90 16.78
CA LYS A 112 -19.45 -2.43 16.84
C LYS A 112 -19.03 -1.89 18.20
N ASN A 113 -19.47 -2.55 19.28
CA ASN A 113 -19.33 -2.05 20.63
C ASN A 113 -17.90 -2.24 21.16
N PRO A 114 -17.30 -1.20 21.78
CA PRO A 114 -15.97 -1.36 22.40
C PRO A 114 -16.04 -2.21 23.65
N THR A 115 -15.00 -2.98 23.93
CA THR A 115 -14.80 -3.63 25.22
C THR A 115 -14.25 -2.64 26.25
N ILE A 116 -14.43 -2.94 27.54
CA ILE A 116 -13.83 -2.14 28.62
C ILE A 116 -12.31 -2.10 28.49
N LYS A 117 -11.69 -3.18 28.00
CA LYS A 117 -10.26 -3.25 27.69
C LYS A 117 -9.84 -2.24 26.61
N GLU A 118 -10.62 -2.14 25.52
CA GLU A 118 -10.40 -1.16 24.46
C GLU A 118 -10.54 0.26 24.99
N ILE A 119 -11.58 0.51 25.82
CA ILE A 119 -11.80 1.80 26.47
C ILE A 119 -10.62 2.15 27.38
N ALA A 120 -10.18 1.22 28.24
CA ALA A 120 -9.04 1.42 29.13
C ALA A 120 -7.78 1.84 28.36
N ARG A 121 -7.47 1.16 27.25
CA ARG A 121 -6.36 1.51 26.37
C ARG A 121 -6.50 2.90 25.75
N SER A 122 -7.71 3.25 25.29
CA SER A 122 -7.94 4.51 24.59
C SER A 122 -7.78 5.75 25.50
N VAL A 123 -8.12 5.64 26.78
CA VAL A 123 -8.03 6.74 27.75
C VAL A 123 -6.84 6.64 28.70
N ASP A 124 -5.94 5.69 28.48
CA ASP A 124 -4.77 5.38 29.32
C ASP A 124 -5.18 5.18 30.79
N ALA A 125 -6.16 4.31 31.00
CA ALA A 125 -6.72 4.03 32.30
C ALA A 125 -5.91 2.99 33.07
N ARG A 126 -5.82 3.18 34.39
CA ARG A 126 -5.39 2.16 35.34
C ARG A 126 -6.59 1.32 35.77
N ILE A 127 -6.46 0.01 35.72
CA ILE A 127 -7.48 -0.93 36.22
C ILE A 127 -7.36 -0.98 37.74
N LEU A 128 -8.47 -0.76 38.42
CA LEU A 128 -8.54 -0.86 39.89
C LEU A 128 -9.17 -2.17 40.33
N PHE A 129 -10.24 -2.63 39.67
CA PHE A 129 -11.00 -3.83 39.98
C PHE A 129 -11.56 -4.49 38.72
N GLY A 130 -11.85 -5.79 38.77
CA GLY A 130 -12.56 -6.54 37.73
C GLY A 130 -11.75 -6.77 36.47
N GLU A 131 -10.46 -7.10 36.60
CA GLU A 131 -9.55 -7.34 35.47
C GLU A 131 -10.05 -8.49 34.58
N GLU A 132 -10.70 -9.49 35.16
CA GLU A 132 -11.29 -10.66 34.48
C GLU A 132 -12.52 -10.31 33.61
N LEU A 133 -13.13 -9.16 33.84
CA LEU A 133 -14.34 -8.67 33.15
C LEU A 133 -14.05 -7.59 32.10
N LEU A 134 -12.80 -7.36 31.73
CA LEU A 134 -12.40 -6.34 30.77
C LEU A 134 -12.92 -6.59 29.35
N ASN A 135 -13.36 -7.79 29.05
CA ASN A 135 -13.98 -8.14 27.77
C ASN A 135 -15.47 -7.73 27.70
N ASN A 136 -16.08 -7.30 28.82
CA ASN A 136 -17.42 -6.72 28.77
C ASN A 136 -17.51 -5.64 27.72
N GLN A 137 -18.58 -5.67 26.92
CA GLN A 137 -18.81 -4.67 25.86
C GLN A 137 -19.68 -3.54 26.39
N SER A 138 -19.46 -2.33 25.89
CA SER A 138 -20.24 -1.16 26.24
C SER A 138 -21.08 -0.65 25.06
N ASN A 139 -22.40 -0.62 25.23
CA ASN A 139 -23.35 -0.15 24.22
C ASN A 139 -23.45 1.39 24.19
N SER A 140 -23.29 2.02 25.35
CA SER A 140 -23.44 3.46 25.56
C SER A 140 -22.63 3.89 26.78
N PHE A 141 -22.53 5.19 27.02
CA PHE A 141 -21.98 5.67 28.27
C PHE A 141 -22.90 6.71 28.91
N LYS A 142 -22.87 6.78 30.25
CA LYS A 142 -23.62 7.75 31.07
C LYS A 142 -22.67 8.46 32.01
N VAL A 143 -22.83 9.79 32.11
CA VAL A 143 -22.06 10.58 33.07
C VAL A 143 -22.82 10.66 34.41
N GLY A 144 -22.21 10.14 35.45
CA GLY A 144 -22.76 10.12 36.81
C GLY A 144 -22.65 11.47 37.51
N ALA A 145 -23.32 12.51 36.97
CA ALA A 145 -23.31 13.86 37.51
C ALA A 145 -24.47 14.14 38.49
N MET A 146 -25.58 13.40 38.40
CA MET A 146 -26.78 13.61 39.20
C MET A 146 -26.68 12.93 40.57
N GLN A 147 -27.62 13.23 41.45
CA GLN A 147 -27.79 12.45 42.68
C GLN A 147 -28.22 11.02 42.37
N LEU A 148 -27.82 10.06 43.19
CA LEU A 148 -28.00 8.62 42.96
C LEU A 148 -29.47 8.26 42.57
N ARG A 149 -30.47 8.82 43.28
CA ARG A 149 -31.89 8.54 42.98
C ARG A 149 -32.29 8.84 41.53
N ASN A 150 -31.80 9.95 41.00
CA ASN A 150 -32.07 10.36 39.61
C ASN A 150 -31.20 9.56 38.63
N TYR A 151 -29.95 9.32 38.97
CA TYR A 151 -29.01 8.59 38.16
C TYR A 151 -29.49 7.17 37.84
N LEU A 152 -30.01 6.44 38.83
CA LEU A 152 -30.56 5.09 38.67
C LEU A 152 -31.67 4.99 37.63
N THR A 153 -32.42 6.07 37.36
CA THR A 153 -33.48 6.07 36.35
C THR A 153 -32.93 6.17 34.90
N TYR A 154 -31.66 6.52 34.73
CA TYR A 154 -31.02 6.66 33.43
C TYR A 154 -30.09 5.50 33.08
N LEU A 155 -30.00 4.49 33.96
CA LEU A 155 -29.21 3.29 33.67
C LEU A 155 -29.82 2.51 32.50
N GLU A 156 -28.97 2.02 31.63
CA GLU A 156 -29.28 1.12 30.51
C GLU A 156 -28.39 -0.11 30.60
N ASP A 157 -28.83 -1.24 30.02
CA ASP A 157 -28.02 -2.44 29.99
C ASP A 157 -26.74 -2.20 29.22
N ASP A 158 -25.64 -2.76 29.72
CA ASP A 158 -24.29 -2.66 29.16
C ASP A 158 -23.77 -1.23 28.98
N CYS A 159 -24.30 -0.24 29.75
CA CYS A 159 -23.76 1.10 29.72
C CYS A 159 -22.47 1.24 30.57
N LEU A 160 -21.54 2.05 30.10
CA LEU A 160 -20.36 2.47 30.85
C LEU A 160 -20.70 3.69 31.70
N ILE A 161 -20.27 3.69 32.95
CA ILE A 161 -20.45 4.82 33.86
C ILE A 161 -19.18 5.66 33.88
N ILE A 162 -19.29 6.97 33.69
CA ILE A 162 -18.18 7.92 33.82
C ILE A 162 -18.48 8.87 34.98
N THR A 163 -17.70 8.85 36.04
CA THR A 163 -17.93 9.67 37.24
C THR A 163 -16.62 10.06 37.92
N PRO A 164 -16.53 11.17 38.65
CA PRO A 164 -15.38 11.45 39.50
C PRO A 164 -15.14 10.35 40.53
N GLY A 165 -13.90 10.07 40.89
CA GLY A 165 -13.55 8.97 41.78
C GLY A 165 -13.95 9.17 43.26
N ASP A 166 -14.35 10.39 43.64
CA ASP A 166 -14.87 10.73 44.96
C ASP A 166 -16.41 10.55 45.07
N ARG A 167 -17.09 10.14 44.01
CA ARG A 167 -18.55 9.89 43.99
C ARG A 167 -18.89 8.46 44.45
N ALA A 168 -18.63 8.17 45.73
CA ALA A 168 -18.91 6.88 46.34
C ALA A 168 -20.39 6.46 46.19
N ASP A 169 -21.33 7.43 46.22
CA ASP A 169 -22.74 7.19 46.02
C ASP A 169 -23.07 6.58 44.65
N ILE A 170 -22.48 7.11 43.58
CA ILE A 170 -22.65 6.60 42.21
C ILE A 170 -21.95 5.27 42.02
N ILE A 171 -20.74 5.12 42.52
CA ILE A 171 -19.94 3.88 42.41
C ILE A 171 -20.67 2.70 43.07
N LEU A 172 -21.04 2.86 44.33
CA LEU A 172 -21.76 1.80 45.09
C LEU A 172 -23.17 1.56 44.52
N GLY A 173 -23.85 2.61 44.08
CA GLY A 173 -25.16 2.48 43.44
C GLY A 173 -25.13 1.71 42.14
N ALA A 174 -24.12 1.93 41.29
CA ALA A 174 -23.91 1.20 40.04
C ALA A 174 -23.59 -0.28 40.31
N LEU A 175 -22.68 -0.55 41.25
CA LEU A 175 -22.35 -1.93 41.65
C LEU A 175 -23.53 -2.66 42.26
N GLN A 176 -24.35 -1.96 43.07
CA GLN A 176 -25.57 -2.54 43.64
C GLN A 176 -26.63 -2.81 42.55
N ALA A 177 -26.70 -1.95 41.51
CA ALA A 177 -27.58 -2.19 40.37
C ALA A 177 -27.22 -3.47 39.63
N ASN A 178 -25.93 -3.77 39.48
CA ASN A 178 -25.45 -5.03 38.87
C ASN A 178 -25.89 -6.29 39.61
N ILE A 179 -26.08 -6.21 40.90
CA ILE A 179 -26.56 -7.33 41.73
C ILE A 179 -28.09 -7.42 41.71
N SER A 180 -28.75 -6.30 41.51
CA SER A 180 -30.22 -6.21 41.54
C SER A 180 -30.84 -6.83 40.28
N SER A 181 -31.92 -7.59 40.44
CA SER A 181 -32.74 -8.05 39.31
C SER A 181 -33.67 -6.99 38.74
N ASN A 182 -33.79 -5.83 39.40
CA ASN A 182 -34.74 -4.76 39.03
C ASN A 182 -34.08 -3.61 38.28
N TYR A 183 -32.76 -3.65 38.12
CA TYR A 183 -31.99 -2.59 37.43
C TYR A 183 -31.14 -3.16 36.31
N PRO A 184 -30.91 -2.35 35.27
CA PRO A 184 -29.96 -2.69 34.20
C PRO A 184 -28.56 -2.94 34.75
N LYS A 185 -27.79 -3.77 34.04
CA LYS A 185 -26.40 -4.07 34.38
C LYS A 185 -25.46 -3.14 33.66
N VAL A 186 -24.50 -2.56 34.39
CA VAL A 186 -23.46 -1.69 33.77
C VAL A 186 -22.29 -2.55 33.30
N SER A 187 -21.69 -2.15 32.19
CA SER A 187 -20.53 -2.82 31.61
C SER A 187 -19.22 -2.53 32.35
N GLY A 188 -19.12 -1.35 32.98
CA GLY A 188 -17.94 -0.90 33.72
C GLY A 188 -18.09 0.52 34.26
N ILE A 189 -17.12 0.94 35.05
CA ILE A 189 -17.09 2.29 35.67
C ILE A 189 -15.73 2.94 35.38
N VAL A 190 -15.72 4.17 34.90
CA VAL A 190 -14.50 4.99 34.71
C VAL A 190 -14.50 6.12 35.72
N LEU A 191 -13.51 6.10 36.60
CA LEU A 191 -13.27 7.14 37.61
C LEU A 191 -12.36 8.22 37.03
N THR A 192 -12.83 9.47 37.04
CA THR A 192 -12.13 10.59 36.42
C THR A 192 -11.46 11.52 37.45
N GLY A 193 -10.59 12.43 36.96
CA GLY A 193 -9.92 13.43 37.78
C GLY A 193 -8.69 12.91 38.55
N GLY A 194 -8.26 11.67 38.27
CA GLY A 194 -7.17 11.03 39.04
C GLY A 194 -7.57 10.70 40.47
N LEU A 195 -8.85 10.84 40.80
CA LEU A 195 -9.40 10.53 42.12
C LEU A 195 -9.70 9.02 42.25
N VAL A 196 -9.48 8.50 43.44
CA VAL A 196 -9.83 7.10 43.78
C VAL A 196 -10.74 7.12 45.00
N PRO A 197 -11.63 6.13 45.18
CA PRO A 197 -12.46 6.03 46.36
C PRO A 197 -11.65 5.93 47.65
N GLU A 198 -12.21 6.36 48.77
CA GLU A 198 -11.60 6.23 50.08
C GLU A 198 -11.44 4.75 50.48
N ASP A 199 -10.48 4.44 51.35
CA ASP A 199 -10.17 3.09 51.81
C ASP A 199 -11.39 2.32 52.34
N SER A 200 -12.33 3.00 52.98
CA SER A 200 -13.59 2.43 53.46
C SER A 200 -14.47 1.91 52.30
N ILE A 201 -14.49 2.62 51.19
CA ILE A 201 -15.23 2.28 49.99
C ILE A 201 -14.51 1.17 49.21
N ILE A 202 -13.19 1.26 49.13
CA ILE A 202 -12.37 0.21 48.53
C ILE A 202 -12.63 -1.14 49.23
N LYS A 203 -12.63 -1.16 50.58
CA LYS A 203 -12.91 -2.39 51.35
C LYS A 203 -14.33 -2.94 51.12
N LEU A 204 -15.32 -2.05 50.88
CA LEU A 204 -16.67 -2.48 50.50
C LEU A 204 -16.70 -3.14 49.14
N ILE A 205 -15.99 -2.56 48.15
CA ILE A 205 -15.91 -3.09 46.79
C ILE A 205 -15.19 -4.46 46.79
N ASP A 206 -14.08 -4.59 47.51
CA ASP A 206 -13.34 -5.86 47.66
C ASP A 206 -14.19 -7.00 48.21
N GLY A 207 -15.19 -6.69 49.06
CA GLY A 207 -16.09 -7.67 49.64
C GLY A 207 -17.25 -8.09 48.74
N LEU A 208 -17.42 -7.49 47.57
CA LEU A 208 -18.50 -7.84 46.65
C LEU A 208 -18.15 -9.07 45.81
N GLN A 209 -19.11 -10.00 45.66
CA GLN A 209 -18.97 -11.17 44.81
C GLN A 209 -19.10 -10.89 43.32
N PHE A 210 -19.80 -9.82 42.97
CA PHE A 210 -20.04 -9.42 41.58
C PHE A 210 -19.68 -7.95 41.43
N ILE A 211 -18.59 -7.67 40.75
CA ILE A 211 -18.11 -6.33 40.46
C ILE A 211 -18.09 -6.11 38.95
N ALA A 212 -18.37 -4.86 38.54
CA ALA A 212 -18.04 -4.42 37.18
C ALA A 212 -16.58 -3.95 37.15
N PRO A 213 -15.89 -3.96 36.00
CA PRO A 213 -14.56 -3.37 35.88
C PRO A 213 -14.56 -1.89 36.31
N ILE A 214 -13.63 -1.51 37.16
CA ILE A 214 -13.45 -0.14 37.62
C ILE A 214 -12.10 0.37 37.16
N LEU A 215 -12.11 1.41 36.33
CA LEU A 215 -10.97 2.06 35.75
C LEU A 215 -10.72 3.42 36.39
N SER A 216 -9.48 3.88 36.50
CA SER A 216 -9.15 5.22 36.94
C SER A 216 -8.32 5.95 35.87
N VAL A 217 -8.71 7.20 35.59
CA VAL A 217 -8.03 8.07 34.62
C VAL A 217 -7.72 9.44 35.21
N LYS A 218 -6.61 10.05 34.79
CA LYS A 218 -6.21 11.38 35.27
C LYS A 218 -7.04 12.52 34.66
N GLY A 219 -7.58 12.32 33.46
CA GLY A 219 -8.35 13.31 32.72
C GLY A 219 -9.65 13.69 33.41
N GLY A 220 -10.15 14.89 33.13
CA GLY A 220 -11.45 15.37 33.64
C GLY A 220 -12.63 14.65 32.97
N THR A 221 -13.77 14.65 33.63
CA THR A 221 -14.99 13.91 33.19
C THR A 221 -15.41 14.25 31.75
N PHE A 222 -15.40 15.54 31.39
CA PHE A 222 -15.78 16.00 30.06
C PHE A 222 -14.83 15.53 28.97
N GLU A 223 -13.53 15.65 29.23
CA GLU A 223 -12.47 15.19 28.31
C GLU A 223 -12.56 13.68 28.06
N VAL A 224 -12.69 12.90 29.13
CA VAL A 224 -12.79 11.44 29.08
C VAL A 224 -14.07 11.00 28.35
N ALA A 225 -15.21 11.65 28.65
CA ALA A 225 -16.48 11.35 27.98
C ALA A 225 -16.42 11.63 26.48
N ASN A 226 -15.84 12.77 26.07
CA ASN A 226 -15.63 13.08 24.65
C ASN A 226 -14.71 12.07 23.95
N LYS A 227 -13.61 11.68 24.60
CA LYS A 227 -12.67 10.72 24.05
C LYS A 227 -13.31 9.34 23.85
N ILE A 228 -14.08 8.89 24.84
CA ILE A 228 -14.83 7.62 24.74
C ILE A 228 -15.95 7.73 23.69
N GLY A 229 -16.67 8.86 23.63
CA GLY A 229 -17.75 9.07 22.64
C GLY A 229 -17.26 9.13 21.19
N ALA A 230 -16.04 9.59 20.96
CA ALA A 230 -15.41 9.63 19.65
C ALA A 230 -14.71 8.30 19.27
N MET A 231 -14.60 7.35 20.20
CA MET A 231 -13.88 6.11 20.00
C MET A 231 -14.63 5.20 19.01
N ARG A 232 -13.86 4.64 18.09
CA ARG A 232 -14.33 3.54 17.25
C ARG A 232 -13.73 2.23 17.77
N SER A 233 -14.55 1.20 17.86
CA SER A 233 -14.08 -0.13 18.23
C SER A 233 -13.13 -0.66 17.16
N HIS A 234 -12.02 -1.23 17.59
CA HIS A 234 -11.04 -1.91 16.75
C HIS A 234 -10.95 -3.39 17.12
N MET A 235 -10.61 -4.21 16.13
CA MET A 235 -10.33 -5.61 16.38
C MET A 235 -8.85 -5.76 16.76
N TYR A 236 -8.60 -6.15 18.00
CA TYR A 236 -7.25 -6.42 18.49
C TYR A 236 -6.97 -7.91 18.44
N ALA A 237 -5.70 -8.28 18.23
CA ALA A 237 -5.28 -9.69 18.15
C ALA A 237 -5.55 -10.51 19.41
N ASP A 238 -5.72 -9.87 20.56
CA ASP A 238 -6.03 -10.49 21.85
C ASP A 238 -7.54 -10.52 22.18
N ASN A 239 -8.40 -10.18 21.21
CA ASN A 239 -9.86 -10.29 21.36
C ASN A 239 -10.39 -11.47 20.54
N GLU A 240 -10.18 -12.68 21.08
CA GLU A 240 -10.59 -13.93 20.42
C GLU A 240 -12.09 -14.00 20.14
N GLU A 241 -12.94 -13.49 21.05
CA GLU A 241 -14.39 -13.50 20.87
C GLU A 241 -14.83 -12.66 19.65
N LYS A 242 -14.31 -11.44 19.50
CA LYS A 242 -14.61 -10.61 18.31
C LYS A 242 -14.05 -11.22 17.04
N ILE A 243 -12.86 -11.82 17.10
CA ILE A 243 -12.25 -12.48 15.95
C ILE A 243 -13.13 -13.65 15.50
N LEU A 244 -13.51 -14.55 16.43
CA LEU A 244 -14.38 -15.68 16.11
C LEU A 244 -15.76 -15.21 15.60
N LEU A 245 -16.35 -14.20 16.24
CA LEU A 245 -17.60 -13.62 15.78
C LEU A 245 -17.50 -13.08 14.36
N SER A 246 -16.42 -12.38 14.03
CA SER A 246 -16.24 -11.83 12.68
C SER A 246 -16.04 -12.91 11.62
N LEU A 247 -15.34 -14.01 11.95
CA LEU A 247 -15.16 -15.14 11.05
C LEU A 247 -16.48 -15.87 10.82
N ASN A 248 -17.23 -16.18 11.87
CA ASN A 248 -18.54 -16.81 11.76
C ASN A 248 -19.51 -15.95 10.92
N MET A 249 -19.54 -14.63 11.14
CA MET A 249 -20.39 -13.74 10.35
C MET A 249 -19.97 -13.70 8.87
N PHE A 250 -18.69 -13.79 8.59
CA PHE A 250 -18.22 -13.88 7.21
C PHE A 250 -18.68 -15.19 6.55
N ASP A 251 -18.56 -16.32 7.25
CA ASP A 251 -18.99 -17.62 6.77
C ASP A 251 -20.51 -17.72 6.59
N ASP A 252 -21.30 -17.10 7.50
CA ASP A 252 -22.76 -17.11 7.46
C ASP A 252 -23.36 -16.25 6.34
N TYR A 253 -22.71 -15.12 6.00
CA TYR A 253 -23.24 -14.11 5.08
C TYR A 253 -22.50 -13.99 3.76
N CYS A 254 -21.36 -14.67 3.59
CA CYS A 254 -20.58 -14.65 2.36
C CYS A 254 -20.50 -16.05 1.73
N ASP A 255 -20.66 -16.11 0.43
CA ASP A 255 -20.42 -17.33 -0.34
C ASP A 255 -18.92 -17.55 -0.53
N VAL A 256 -18.29 -18.12 0.50
CA VAL A 256 -16.84 -18.33 0.58
C VAL A 256 -16.35 -19.26 -0.53
N GLU A 257 -17.16 -20.27 -0.90
CA GLU A 257 -16.81 -21.21 -1.97
C GLU A 257 -16.73 -20.49 -3.31
N LYS A 258 -17.73 -19.66 -3.65
CA LYS A 258 -17.69 -18.87 -4.89
C LYS A 258 -16.56 -17.85 -4.92
N ILE A 259 -16.28 -17.19 -3.79
CA ILE A 259 -15.14 -16.26 -3.67
C ILE A 259 -13.83 -17.01 -3.94
N SER A 260 -13.63 -18.16 -3.31
CA SER A 260 -12.45 -19.01 -3.48
C SER A 260 -12.29 -19.50 -4.93
N ASP A 261 -13.35 -20.01 -5.53
CA ASP A 261 -13.33 -20.47 -6.92
C ASP A 261 -12.94 -19.34 -7.90
N LYS A 262 -13.45 -18.12 -7.65
CA LYS A 262 -13.09 -16.94 -8.46
C LYS A 262 -11.63 -16.53 -8.30
N LEU A 263 -11.07 -16.67 -7.11
CA LEU A 263 -9.65 -16.41 -6.86
C LEU A 263 -8.75 -17.44 -7.54
N ILE A 264 -9.09 -18.74 -7.43
CA ILE A 264 -8.31 -19.82 -8.02
C ILE A 264 -8.37 -19.78 -9.56
N THR A 265 -9.52 -19.41 -10.12
CA THR A 265 -9.72 -19.34 -11.58
C THR A 265 -9.32 -18.00 -12.18
N PHE A 266 -8.81 -17.07 -11.37
CA PHE A 266 -8.38 -15.77 -11.87
C PHE A 266 -7.11 -15.91 -12.72
N GLU A 267 -7.23 -15.61 -13.99
CA GLU A 267 -6.10 -15.45 -14.88
C GLU A 267 -5.83 -13.96 -15.09
N GLN A 268 -4.59 -13.56 -14.82
CA GLN A 268 -4.16 -12.19 -15.07
C GLN A 268 -4.08 -11.92 -16.57
N ASN A 269 -4.86 -10.98 -17.07
CA ASN A 269 -4.84 -10.58 -18.48
C ASN A 269 -3.60 -9.75 -18.80
N GLY A 270 -2.49 -10.44 -19.13
CA GLY A 270 -1.27 -9.80 -19.58
C GLY A 270 -0.37 -9.26 -18.46
N MET A 271 0.69 -8.60 -18.87
CA MET A 271 1.68 -8.00 -17.97
C MET A 271 1.46 -6.49 -17.89
N THR A 272 1.26 -5.94 -16.70
CA THR A 272 1.11 -4.49 -16.55
C THR A 272 2.44 -3.78 -16.85
N PRO A 273 2.43 -2.51 -17.31
CA PRO A 273 3.66 -1.76 -17.58
C PRO A 273 4.60 -1.71 -16.36
N ARG A 274 4.07 -1.58 -15.16
CA ARG A 274 4.86 -1.59 -13.92
C ARG A 274 5.48 -2.96 -13.62
N MET A 275 4.73 -4.04 -13.84
CA MET A 275 5.27 -5.40 -13.73
C MET A 275 6.38 -5.65 -14.74
N PHE A 276 6.20 -5.20 -15.97
CA PHE A 276 7.22 -5.30 -17.02
C PHE A 276 8.49 -4.58 -16.59
N GLN A 277 8.39 -3.31 -16.16
CA GLN A 277 9.54 -2.54 -15.67
C GLN A 277 10.24 -3.24 -14.49
N TYR A 278 9.46 -3.73 -13.52
CA TYR A 278 10.03 -4.46 -12.39
C TYR A 278 10.79 -5.70 -12.82
N ASN A 279 10.21 -6.50 -13.71
CA ASN A 279 10.85 -7.72 -14.22
C ASN A 279 12.13 -7.41 -14.99
N LEU A 280 12.14 -6.34 -15.80
CA LEU A 280 13.34 -5.86 -16.47
C LEU A 280 14.44 -5.48 -15.48
N LEU A 281 14.11 -4.68 -14.47
CA LEU A 281 15.07 -4.28 -13.44
C LEU A 281 15.57 -5.48 -12.62
N LYS A 282 14.67 -6.40 -12.24
CA LYS A 282 15.05 -7.64 -11.54
C LYS A 282 16.04 -8.45 -12.38
N ARG A 283 15.75 -8.61 -13.68
CA ARG A 283 16.63 -9.34 -14.60
C ARG A 283 17.96 -8.62 -14.81
N ALA A 284 17.96 -7.30 -14.95
CA ALA A 284 19.18 -6.50 -15.09
C ALA A 284 20.10 -6.62 -13.87
N LYS A 285 19.51 -6.70 -12.65
CA LYS A 285 20.28 -6.88 -11.40
C LYS A 285 20.93 -8.26 -11.26
N THR A 286 20.41 -9.30 -11.92
CA THR A 286 21.00 -10.65 -11.82
C THR A 286 22.33 -10.78 -12.58
N GLN A 287 22.54 -9.93 -13.60
CA GLN A 287 23.74 -9.93 -14.41
C GLN A 287 24.11 -8.49 -14.78
N ARG A 288 24.94 -7.86 -13.93
CA ARG A 288 25.43 -6.51 -14.15
C ARG A 288 26.17 -6.43 -15.49
N LYS A 289 25.82 -5.45 -16.31
CA LYS A 289 26.35 -5.22 -17.64
C LYS A 289 26.97 -3.84 -17.74
N HIS A 290 27.98 -3.71 -18.59
CA HIS A 290 28.63 -2.45 -18.87
C HIS A 290 28.07 -1.88 -20.19
N ILE A 291 27.48 -0.67 -20.11
CA ILE A 291 26.85 -0.01 -21.24
C ILE A 291 27.57 1.30 -21.56
N VAL A 292 27.83 1.51 -22.86
CA VAL A 292 28.36 2.78 -23.38
C VAL A 292 27.23 3.69 -23.84
N LEU A 293 27.29 4.93 -23.42
CA LEU A 293 26.42 6.03 -23.85
C LEU A 293 27.23 7.03 -24.65
N PRO A 294 27.18 7.00 -26.01
CA PRO A 294 28.11 7.75 -26.84
C PRO A 294 27.77 9.23 -26.97
N GLU A 295 26.59 9.67 -26.53
CA GLU A 295 26.07 11.02 -26.73
C GLU A 295 26.16 11.84 -25.43
N GLY A 296 27.37 11.97 -24.87
CA GLY A 296 27.60 12.69 -23.61
C GLY A 296 27.37 14.20 -23.65
N ASP A 297 27.16 14.79 -24.82
CA ASP A 297 26.78 16.19 -24.99
C ASP A 297 25.23 16.38 -24.91
N ASP A 298 24.42 15.32 -24.84
CA ASP A 298 22.95 15.41 -24.78
C ASP A 298 22.45 15.35 -23.34
N ASP A 299 21.68 16.36 -22.93
CA ASP A 299 21.12 16.51 -21.57
C ASP A 299 20.27 15.31 -21.13
N ARG A 300 19.57 14.66 -22.07
CA ARG A 300 18.73 13.49 -21.80
C ARG A 300 19.59 12.29 -21.40
N ILE A 301 20.72 12.12 -22.07
CA ILE A 301 21.68 11.04 -21.79
C ILE A 301 22.34 11.25 -20.43
N ILE A 302 22.78 12.46 -20.12
CA ILE A 302 23.36 12.80 -18.81
C ILE A 302 22.35 12.56 -17.68
N THR A 303 21.09 12.97 -17.90
CA THR A 303 20.00 12.74 -16.94
C THR A 303 19.70 11.25 -16.76
N ALA A 304 19.68 10.49 -17.84
CA ALA A 304 19.46 9.04 -17.78
C ALA A 304 20.60 8.34 -17.07
N ALA A 305 21.86 8.72 -17.37
CA ALA A 305 23.05 8.14 -16.71
C ALA A 305 23.03 8.39 -15.19
N ALA A 306 22.64 9.60 -14.74
CA ALA A 306 22.52 9.92 -13.33
C ALA A 306 21.48 9.02 -12.63
N ARG A 307 20.30 8.81 -13.27
CA ARG A 307 19.25 7.92 -12.74
C ARG A 307 19.71 6.45 -12.68
N LEU A 308 20.36 5.97 -13.73
CA LEU A 308 20.86 4.59 -13.80
C LEU A 308 21.95 4.33 -12.73
N ALA A 309 22.86 5.27 -12.54
CA ALA A 309 23.88 5.18 -11.50
C ALA A 309 23.29 5.10 -10.09
N MET A 310 22.22 5.87 -9.83
CA MET A 310 21.49 5.79 -8.53
C MET A 310 20.80 4.44 -8.32
N MET A 311 20.39 3.76 -9.39
CA MET A 311 19.71 2.44 -9.31
C MET A 311 20.68 1.27 -9.13
N ASP A 312 21.98 1.48 -9.36
CA ASP A 312 23.11 0.58 -9.12
C ASP A 312 22.93 -0.85 -9.65
N PHE A 313 22.58 -0.99 -10.93
CA PHE A 313 22.45 -2.29 -11.58
C PHE A 313 23.21 -2.42 -12.92
N VAL A 314 23.88 -1.36 -13.36
CA VAL A 314 24.60 -1.29 -14.63
C VAL A 314 25.86 -0.45 -14.46
N ASP A 315 26.96 -0.85 -15.10
CA ASP A 315 28.16 -0.02 -15.23
C ASP A 315 28.02 0.86 -16.45
N LEU A 316 28.42 2.13 -16.35
CA LEU A 316 28.25 3.11 -17.39
C LEU A 316 29.55 3.76 -17.82
N THR A 317 29.75 3.87 -19.13
CA THR A 317 30.71 4.78 -19.73
C THR A 317 29.98 5.79 -20.60
N ILE A 318 30.23 7.06 -20.36
CA ILE A 318 29.75 8.17 -21.20
C ILE A 318 30.92 8.61 -22.10
N LEU A 319 30.68 8.70 -23.41
CA LEU A 319 31.66 9.27 -24.33
C LEU A 319 31.45 10.76 -24.53
N GLY A 320 32.46 11.57 -24.31
CA GLY A 320 32.40 13.01 -24.47
C GLY A 320 33.45 13.75 -23.65
N ASN A 321 33.46 15.06 -23.78
CA ASN A 321 34.37 15.93 -23.03
C ASN A 321 33.87 16.06 -21.57
N ARG A 322 34.72 15.72 -20.60
CA ARG A 322 34.42 15.72 -19.18
C ARG A 322 33.96 17.08 -18.67
N GLU A 323 34.62 18.15 -19.09
CA GLU A 323 34.31 19.50 -18.66
C GLU A 323 32.91 19.92 -19.08
N LYS A 324 32.53 19.62 -20.34
CA LYS A 324 31.18 19.87 -20.86
C LYS A 324 30.10 19.06 -20.12
N ILE A 325 30.39 17.81 -19.80
CA ILE A 325 29.48 16.96 -19.00
C ILE A 325 29.32 17.52 -17.57
N GLU A 326 30.39 18.04 -16.97
CA GLU A 326 30.34 18.70 -15.66
C GLU A 326 29.54 20.00 -15.67
N GLU A 327 29.71 20.81 -16.70
CA GLU A 327 28.90 22.03 -16.93
C GLU A 327 27.41 21.69 -17.09
N ALA A 328 27.09 20.69 -17.92
CA ALA A 328 25.73 20.25 -18.15
C ALA A 328 25.08 19.69 -16.84
N ARG A 329 25.83 18.93 -16.06
CA ARG A 329 25.42 18.48 -14.72
C ARG A 329 25.04 19.65 -13.82
N GLY A 330 25.89 20.69 -13.77
CA GLY A 330 25.64 21.91 -12.97
C GLY A 330 24.39 22.66 -13.44
N ARG A 331 24.23 22.84 -14.75
CA ARG A 331 23.08 23.51 -15.39
C ARG A 331 21.76 22.75 -15.14
N LEU A 332 21.79 21.42 -15.17
CA LEU A 332 20.64 20.56 -14.96
C LEU A 332 20.31 20.34 -13.47
N GLY A 333 21.18 20.73 -12.55
CA GLY A 333 21.00 20.54 -11.10
C GLY A 333 20.95 19.07 -10.67
N ILE A 334 21.57 18.16 -11.45
CA ILE A 334 21.55 16.72 -11.18
C ILE A 334 22.79 16.24 -10.44
N LYS A 335 22.64 15.18 -9.66
CA LYS A 335 23.76 14.51 -8.97
C LYS A 335 24.29 13.40 -9.89
N LEU A 336 25.39 13.66 -10.58
CA LEU A 336 26.15 12.67 -11.35
C LEU A 336 27.40 12.29 -10.54
N ASN A 337 27.51 11.03 -10.16
CA ASN A 337 28.67 10.54 -9.41
C ASN A 337 29.73 10.01 -10.37
N PHE A 338 30.83 10.77 -10.52
CA PHE A 338 31.93 10.43 -11.40
C PHE A 338 32.84 9.30 -10.87
N ASP A 339 32.64 8.83 -9.65
CA ASP A 339 33.34 7.67 -9.11
C ASP A 339 32.76 6.33 -9.63
N VAL A 340 31.49 6.36 -10.06
CA VAL A 340 30.75 5.18 -10.55
C VAL A 340 30.42 5.25 -12.03
N ILE A 341 30.63 6.39 -12.70
CA ILE A 341 30.43 6.58 -14.13
C ILE A 341 31.78 6.91 -14.76
N ASN A 342 32.20 6.07 -15.69
CA ASN A 342 33.40 6.32 -16.47
C ASN A 342 33.11 7.34 -17.57
N ILE A 343 34.03 8.31 -17.77
CA ILE A 343 33.97 9.26 -18.88
C ILE A 343 35.20 9.13 -19.74
N ILE A 344 35.00 8.90 -21.03
CA ILE A 344 36.07 8.79 -22.01
C ILE A 344 35.82 9.79 -23.14
N ASN A 345 36.82 10.64 -23.43
CA ASN A 345 36.79 11.49 -24.59
C ASN A 345 37.48 10.80 -25.80
N PRO A 346 36.76 10.44 -26.84
CA PRO A 346 37.37 9.78 -28.03
C PRO A 346 38.45 10.61 -28.74
N LEU A 347 38.47 11.92 -28.54
CA LEU A 347 39.43 12.80 -29.23
C LEU A 347 40.85 12.66 -28.71
N ASP A 348 40.99 12.34 -27.42
CA ASP A 348 42.30 12.28 -26.72
C ASP A 348 42.51 10.98 -25.93
N SER A 349 41.69 9.97 -26.18
CA SER A 349 41.75 8.67 -25.50
C SER A 349 43.01 7.88 -25.93
N GLU A 350 43.66 7.23 -24.98
CA GLU A 350 44.74 6.28 -25.18
C GLU A 350 44.38 5.08 -26.08
N TYR A 351 43.11 4.75 -26.19
CA TYR A 351 42.59 3.63 -26.99
C TYR A 351 42.52 3.94 -28.50
N VAL A 352 42.64 5.21 -28.92
CA VAL A 352 42.47 5.62 -30.34
C VAL A 352 43.36 4.83 -31.28
N GLY A 353 44.64 4.72 -30.95
CA GLY A 353 45.60 4.01 -31.80
C GLY A 353 45.30 2.51 -31.96
N ASP A 354 44.98 1.83 -30.86
CA ASP A 354 44.60 0.42 -30.85
C ASP A 354 43.28 0.17 -31.61
N PHE A 355 42.28 1.02 -31.38
CA PHE A 355 41.00 0.91 -32.05
C PHE A 355 41.06 1.24 -33.53
N ALA A 356 41.86 2.23 -33.93
CA ALA A 356 42.12 2.58 -35.32
C ALA A 356 42.84 1.45 -36.07
N ASN A 357 43.89 0.85 -35.48
CA ASN A 357 44.56 -0.31 -36.03
C ASN A 357 43.58 -1.47 -36.23
N THR A 358 42.74 -1.76 -35.26
CA THR A 358 41.73 -2.82 -35.36
C THR A 358 40.74 -2.56 -36.49
N LEU A 359 40.23 -1.32 -36.63
CA LEU A 359 39.33 -0.92 -37.71
C LEU A 359 40.03 -1.03 -39.08
N TYR A 360 41.25 -0.56 -39.16
CA TYR A 360 42.07 -0.64 -40.39
C TYR A 360 42.24 -2.10 -40.83
N GLU A 361 42.70 -3.01 -39.96
CA GLU A 361 42.87 -4.43 -40.28
C GLU A 361 41.58 -5.09 -40.77
N GLN A 362 40.41 -4.75 -40.16
CA GLN A 362 39.12 -5.26 -40.59
C GLN A 362 38.67 -4.74 -41.96
N ARG A 363 39.12 -3.53 -42.39
CA ARG A 363 38.58 -2.82 -43.55
C ARG A 363 39.60 -2.46 -44.62
N LYS A 364 40.91 -2.72 -44.46
CA LYS A 364 41.96 -2.45 -45.46
C LYS A 364 41.64 -3.03 -46.83
N HIS A 365 40.99 -4.22 -46.87
CA HIS A 365 40.57 -4.86 -48.10
C HIS A 365 39.46 -4.10 -48.86
N LYS A 366 38.87 -3.07 -48.25
CA LYS A 366 37.87 -2.15 -48.84
C LYS A 366 38.43 -0.75 -49.05
N GLY A 367 39.76 -0.59 -49.06
CA GLY A 367 40.41 0.67 -49.33
C GLY A 367 40.52 1.65 -48.15
N MET A 368 40.31 1.17 -46.91
CA MET A 368 40.54 1.99 -45.74
C MET A 368 42.04 2.18 -45.49
N THR A 369 42.44 3.41 -45.19
CA THR A 369 43.81 3.74 -44.74
C THR A 369 43.82 3.91 -43.22
N ILE A 370 45.02 3.88 -42.63
CA ILE A 370 45.15 4.05 -41.18
C ILE A 370 44.67 5.44 -40.74
N ASP A 371 44.99 6.50 -41.51
CA ASP A 371 44.58 7.87 -41.21
C ASP A 371 43.05 8.01 -41.20
N ILE A 372 42.36 7.39 -42.18
CA ILE A 372 40.91 7.36 -42.23
C ILE A 372 40.33 6.59 -41.01
N ALA A 373 41.00 5.47 -40.61
CA ALA A 373 40.58 4.71 -39.46
C ALA A 373 40.73 5.51 -38.15
N GLU A 374 41.79 6.27 -37.97
CA GLU A 374 41.99 7.17 -36.82
C GLU A 374 40.94 8.27 -36.75
N ASP A 375 40.64 8.92 -37.88
CA ASP A 375 39.62 9.95 -37.94
C ASP A 375 38.24 9.38 -37.59
N LEU A 376 37.89 8.20 -38.10
CA LEU A 376 36.62 7.55 -37.81
C LEU A 376 36.48 7.12 -36.35
N ILE A 377 37.56 6.62 -35.73
CA ILE A 377 37.53 6.16 -34.34
C ILE A 377 37.34 7.33 -33.35
N ARG A 378 37.71 8.56 -33.73
CA ARG A 378 37.40 9.74 -32.91
C ARG A 378 35.92 10.12 -32.89
N ASP A 379 35.11 9.56 -33.79
CA ASP A 379 33.67 9.64 -33.74
C ASP A 379 33.09 8.75 -32.62
N VAL A 380 32.19 9.30 -31.81
CA VAL A 380 31.63 8.65 -30.61
C VAL A 380 30.90 7.35 -30.92
N SER A 381 30.23 7.24 -32.07
CA SER A 381 29.53 6.02 -32.48
C SER A 381 30.51 4.91 -32.89
N TYR A 382 31.57 5.25 -33.59
CA TYR A 382 32.64 4.32 -33.96
C TYR A 382 33.44 3.86 -32.73
N PHE A 383 33.79 4.80 -31.84
CA PHE A 383 34.53 4.50 -30.62
C PHE A 383 33.73 3.58 -29.71
N GLY A 384 32.46 3.94 -29.40
CA GLY A 384 31.60 3.14 -28.54
C GLY A 384 31.31 1.75 -29.11
N THR A 385 31.10 1.64 -30.43
CA THR A 385 30.95 0.35 -31.10
C THR A 385 32.23 -0.50 -31.01
N MET A 386 33.42 0.14 -31.11
CA MET A 386 34.68 -0.55 -30.98
C MET A 386 34.96 -1.04 -29.54
N MET A 387 34.53 -0.27 -28.53
CA MET A 387 34.54 -0.73 -27.14
C MET A 387 33.77 -2.04 -26.97
N VAL A 388 32.57 -2.11 -27.53
CA VAL A 388 31.74 -3.33 -27.50
C VAL A 388 32.41 -4.47 -28.28
N TYR A 389 32.91 -4.19 -29.47
CA TYR A 389 33.57 -5.19 -30.29
C TYR A 389 34.81 -5.83 -29.62
N LYS A 390 35.58 -5.04 -28.90
CA LYS A 390 36.79 -5.49 -28.17
C LYS A 390 36.49 -6.02 -26.77
N GLY A 391 35.22 -6.00 -26.32
CA GLY A 391 34.80 -6.50 -25.00
C GLY A 391 35.09 -5.56 -23.83
N PHE A 392 35.37 -4.27 -24.08
CA PHE A 392 35.47 -3.24 -23.03
C PHE A 392 34.12 -2.88 -22.46
N ALA A 393 33.05 -3.20 -23.22
CA ALA A 393 31.65 -3.02 -22.77
C ALA A 393 30.76 -4.13 -23.35
N ASP A 394 29.63 -4.40 -22.72
CA ASP A 394 28.65 -5.40 -23.16
C ASP A 394 27.70 -4.88 -24.24
N GLY A 395 27.48 -3.56 -24.29
CA GLY A 395 26.57 -2.97 -25.24
C GLY A 395 26.68 -1.44 -25.31
N MET A 396 26.04 -0.86 -26.32
CA MET A 396 25.95 0.59 -26.52
C MET A 396 24.52 0.97 -26.74
N VAL A 397 24.08 2.07 -26.12
CA VAL A 397 22.76 2.69 -26.31
C VAL A 397 22.95 4.11 -26.86
N SER A 398 22.46 4.33 -28.08
CA SER A 398 22.61 5.59 -28.84
C SER A 398 21.31 5.94 -29.56
N GLY A 399 21.19 7.17 -30.04
CA GLY A 399 20.06 7.66 -30.84
C GLY A 399 19.32 8.86 -30.22
N ALA A 400 19.88 9.48 -29.19
CA ALA A 400 19.36 10.73 -28.65
C ALA A 400 19.62 11.91 -29.55
N ALA A 401 20.84 12.00 -30.11
CA ALA A 401 21.29 13.09 -31.00
C ALA A 401 21.68 12.58 -32.39
N HIS A 402 22.07 11.31 -32.53
CA HIS A 402 22.53 10.73 -33.78
C HIS A 402 21.42 10.01 -34.55
N THR A 403 21.51 9.99 -35.87
CA THR A 403 20.56 9.23 -36.70
C THR A 403 20.80 7.72 -36.60
N THR A 404 19.77 6.94 -36.89
CA THR A 404 19.86 5.47 -36.95
C THR A 404 20.98 5.00 -37.84
N GLN A 405 21.18 5.65 -38.99
CA GLN A 405 22.27 5.31 -39.92
C GLN A 405 23.66 5.53 -39.30
N HIS A 406 23.86 6.63 -38.58
CA HIS A 406 25.10 6.96 -37.90
C HIS A 406 25.45 5.94 -36.80
N THR A 407 24.45 5.54 -36.04
CA THR A 407 24.61 4.55 -34.97
C THR A 407 24.88 3.11 -35.50
N ILE A 408 24.13 2.68 -36.52
CA ILE A 408 24.22 1.29 -37.02
C ILE A 408 25.38 1.06 -37.96
N LYS A 409 25.85 2.08 -38.71
CA LYS A 409 26.93 1.95 -39.69
C LYS A 409 28.21 1.32 -39.15
N PRO A 410 28.78 1.72 -38.00
CA PRO A 410 29.98 1.07 -37.44
C PRO A 410 29.70 -0.39 -37.10
N ALA A 411 28.59 -0.73 -36.50
CA ALA A 411 28.23 -2.11 -36.13
C ALA A 411 28.17 -3.03 -37.37
N LEU A 412 27.56 -2.58 -38.45
CA LEU A 412 27.54 -3.33 -39.73
C LEU A 412 28.91 -3.46 -40.37
N GLN A 413 29.85 -2.51 -40.14
CA GLN A 413 31.16 -2.54 -40.72
C GLN A 413 32.10 -3.56 -40.09
N PHE A 414 32.10 -3.75 -38.79
CA PHE A 414 33.07 -4.62 -38.10
C PHE A 414 32.48 -5.56 -37.03
N VAL A 415 31.35 -5.31 -36.42
CA VAL A 415 30.67 -6.30 -35.53
C VAL A 415 30.03 -7.39 -36.37
N LYS A 416 29.35 -6.99 -37.47
CA LYS A 416 28.64 -7.88 -38.40
C LYS A 416 27.48 -8.65 -37.74
N MET A 417 26.72 -9.36 -38.56
CA MET A 417 25.66 -10.27 -38.12
C MET A 417 26.23 -11.65 -37.80
N LYS A 418 25.54 -12.41 -36.96
CA LYS A 418 25.86 -13.82 -36.75
C LYS A 418 25.71 -14.60 -38.08
N PRO A 419 26.52 -15.65 -38.32
CA PRO A 419 26.51 -16.38 -39.59
C PRO A 419 25.14 -16.93 -40.00
N GLU A 420 24.30 -17.28 -39.03
CA GLU A 420 22.96 -17.85 -39.23
C GLU A 420 21.85 -16.80 -39.39
N VAL A 421 22.18 -15.50 -39.26
CA VAL A 421 21.20 -14.41 -39.31
C VAL A 421 21.40 -13.60 -40.58
N SER A 422 20.33 -13.46 -41.37
CA SER A 422 20.33 -12.70 -42.65
C SER A 422 19.73 -11.30 -42.54
N VAL A 423 19.06 -10.98 -41.45
CA VAL A 423 18.31 -9.71 -41.30
C VAL A 423 18.57 -9.08 -39.92
N VAL A 424 18.82 -7.78 -39.92
CA VAL A 424 18.80 -7.00 -38.66
C VAL A 424 17.34 -6.71 -38.28
N SER A 425 16.96 -7.07 -37.07
CA SER A 425 15.62 -6.83 -36.53
C SER A 425 15.65 -5.89 -35.32
N SER A 426 14.54 -5.22 -35.07
CA SER A 426 14.36 -4.35 -33.91
C SER A 426 13.07 -4.66 -33.18
N VAL A 427 12.98 -4.28 -31.91
CA VAL A 427 11.81 -4.46 -31.05
C VAL A 427 11.45 -3.11 -30.42
N PHE A 428 10.18 -2.79 -30.41
CA PHE A 428 9.65 -1.67 -29.64
C PHE A 428 9.00 -2.18 -28.35
N PHE A 429 9.31 -1.52 -27.23
CA PHE A 429 8.58 -1.69 -25.98
C PHE A 429 7.48 -0.62 -25.92
N MET A 430 6.24 -1.03 -25.99
CA MET A 430 5.07 -0.14 -25.94
C MET A 430 4.29 -0.31 -24.66
#